data_0bccdb96ab8ed4a236a3ab8a2ae14ebb
#
_entry.id   0bccdb96ab8ed4a236a3ab8a2ae14ebb
#
_cell.length_a   1.000
_cell.length_b   1.000
_cell.length_c   1.000
_cell.angle_alpha   90.00
_cell.angle_beta   90.00
_cell.angle_gamma   90.00
#
_symmetry.space_group_name_H-M   'P 1'
#
loop_
_entity.id
_entity.type
_entity.pdbx_description
1 polymer ?
#
loop_
_entity_poly.entity_id
_entity_poly.type
_entity_poly.pdbx_seq_one_letter_code
_entity_poly.pdbx_strand_id
1 'polypeptide(L)'
;MAEWLIAFVLKTNGRDERPTGSNPVSSAFLIKKIMVKRCLWCGSEFECRGDRKYCSSQCSSEHRHQEAYQYFLENGDEFCKGNYTPKNFKREFMEEQNNTCAICGSKPEHNGKPLVFVLDHIDGDASNNRRGNLRMICPNCDSQLDTFKSKNKNSRRRNYWKEKIIRDIQENV
;
A
#
# COMPACT_ATOMS: atom_id res chain seq x y z
N MET A 1 -3.98 -26.97 -28.50
CA MET A 1 -4.86 -27.88 -27.76
C MET A 1 -4.00 -28.53 -26.69
N ALA A 2 -4.11 -28.10 -25.46
CA ALA A 2 -3.35 -28.61 -24.33
C ALA A 2 -4.33 -29.32 -23.39
N GLU A 3 -4.20 -30.65 -23.35
CA GLU A 3 -4.99 -31.53 -22.49
C GLU A 3 -4.54 -31.38 -21.03
N TRP A 4 -5.50 -31.16 -20.17
CA TRP A 4 -5.31 -31.02 -18.71
C TRP A 4 -5.34 -32.40 -18.05
N LEU A 5 -4.18 -32.90 -17.62
CA LEU A 5 -4.08 -34.10 -16.78
C LEU A 5 -4.59 -33.82 -15.36
N ILE A 6 -5.68 -34.49 -14.99
CA ILE A 6 -6.29 -34.45 -13.67
C ILE A 6 -5.71 -35.60 -12.85
N ALA A 7 -4.85 -35.31 -11.86
CA ALA A 7 -4.38 -36.27 -10.90
C ALA A 7 -5.35 -36.35 -9.70
N PHE A 8 -5.96 -37.49 -9.49
CA PHE A 8 -6.79 -37.82 -8.34
C PHE A 8 -5.92 -38.46 -7.25
N VAL A 9 -5.80 -37.83 -6.10
CA VAL A 9 -5.19 -38.42 -4.91
C VAL A 9 -6.26 -38.58 -3.86
N LEU A 10 -6.68 -39.85 -3.66
CA LEU A 10 -7.52 -40.28 -2.54
C LEU A 10 -6.60 -40.55 -1.33
N LYS A 11 -6.68 -39.75 -0.28
CA LYS A 11 -6.16 -40.11 1.04
C LYS A 11 -7.30 -40.52 1.93
N THR A 12 -7.37 -41.81 2.20
CA THR A 12 -8.19 -42.43 3.24
C THR A 12 -7.45 -42.36 4.57
N ASN A 13 -8.02 -41.68 5.55
CA ASN A 13 -7.62 -41.84 6.94
C ASN A 13 -8.87 -42.24 7.74
N GLY A 14 -8.91 -43.48 8.13
CA GLY A 14 -9.88 -43.98 9.08
C GLY A 14 -9.52 -43.61 10.50
N ARG A 15 -10.51 -43.22 11.28
CA ARG A 15 -10.58 -43.48 12.74
C ARG A 15 -12.01 -43.29 13.27
N ASP A 16 -12.50 -44.40 13.74
CA ASP A 16 -13.35 -44.68 14.88
C ASP A 16 -14.63 -43.87 15.20
N GLU A 17 -15.61 -44.73 15.33
CA GLU A 17 -17.00 -44.52 15.68
C GLU A 17 -17.23 -44.02 17.10
N ARG A 18 -18.19 -43.11 17.26
CA ARG A 18 -19.17 -43.16 18.39
C ARG A 18 -20.54 -42.65 17.93
N PRO A 19 -21.61 -43.43 18.14
CA PRO A 19 -22.95 -43.02 17.78
C PRO A 19 -23.66 -42.37 18.95
N THR A 20 -24.29 -41.23 18.77
CA THR A 20 -25.60 -40.89 19.37
C THR A 20 -26.05 -39.50 18.86
N GLY A 21 -27.29 -39.42 18.35
CA GLY A 21 -27.97 -38.15 18.15
C GLY A 21 -28.55 -37.98 16.74
N SER A 22 -29.82 -38.31 16.65
CA SER A 22 -30.69 -38.17 15.49
C SER A 22 -30.76 -36.72 14.96
N ASN A 23 -30.27 -36.51 13.75
CA ASN A 23 -30.93 -35.68 12.74
C ASN A 23 -30.22 -35.90 11.39
N PRO A 24 -30.91 -36.27 10.33
CA PRO A 24 -30.32 -36.37 9.02
C PRO A 24 -30.20 -34.94 8.45
N VAL A 25 -29.16 -34.23 8.87
CA VAL A 25 -28.72 -33.04 8.11
C VAL A 25 -28.06 -33.62 6.88
N SER A 26 -28.73 -33.52 5.77
CA SER A 26 -28.20 -33.82 4.44
C SER A 26 -27.03 -32.88 4.17
N SER A 27 -25.89 -33.16 4.81
CA SER A 27 -24.61 -32.57 4.50
C SER A 27 -24.09 -33.19 3.22
N ALA A 28 -24.62 -32.77 2.09
CA ALA A 28 -23.88 -32.86 0.85
C ALA A 28 -22.61 -32.02 1.05
N PHE A 29 -21.57 -32.65 1.62
CA PHE A 29 -20.23 -32.13 1.60
C PHE A 29 -19.82 -31.96 0.12
N LEU A 30 -20.14 -30.82 -0.46
CA LEU A 30 -19.55 -30.38 -1.72
C LEU A 30 -18.04 -30.32 -1.48
N ILE A 31 -17.34 -31.40 -1.77
CA ILE A 31 -15.88 -31.46 -1.82
C ILE A 31 -15.49 -30.43 -2.89
N LYS A 32 -15.21 -29.21 -2.46
CA LYS A 32 -14.75 -28.16 -3.36
C LYS A 32 -13.49 -28.67 -4.05
N LYS A 33 -13.58 -28.87 -5.36
CA LYS A 33 -12.51 -29.39 -6.21
C LYS A 33 -11.26 -28.53 -6.00
N ILE A 34 -10.15 -29.15 -5.66
CA ILE A 34 -8.84 -28.49 -5.63
C ILE A 34 -8.44 -28.23 -7.08
N MET A 35 -8.05 -27.00 -7.38
CA MET A 35 -7.59 -26.56 -8.69
C MET A 35 -6.18 -26.00 -8.56
N VAL A 36 -5.33 -26.29 -9.56
CA VAL A 36 -4.03 -25.63 -9.70
C VAL A 36 -4.25 -24.36 -10.51
N LYS A 37 -3.79 -23.23 -9.98
CA LYS A 37 -3.88 -21.94 -10.63
C LYS A 37 -2.50 -21.25 -10.63
N ARG A 38 -2.33 -20.31 -11.52
CA ARG A 38 -1.15 -19.47 -11.58
C ARG A 38 -1.42 -18.16 -10.85
N CYS A 39 -0.53 -17.78 -9.94
CA CYS A 39 -0.61 -16.53 -9.19
C CYS A 39 -0.49 -15.32 -10.13
N LEU A 40 -1.42 -14.37 -10.07
CA LEU A 40 -1.40 -13.18 -10.93
C LEU A 40 -0.23 -12.23 -10.63
N TRP A 41 0.43 -12.38 -9.48
CA TRP A 41 1.56 -11.54 -9.10
C TRP A 41 2.90 -12.20 -9.41
N CYS A 42 3.18 -13.33 -8.78
CA CYS A 42 4.50 -13.99 -8.89
C CYS A 42 4.58 -15.05 -9.99
N GLY A 43 3.47 -15.39 -10.66
CA GLY A 43 3.42 -16.39 -11.71
C GLY A 43 3.53 -17.85 -11.22
N SER A 44 3.79 -18.09 -9.94
CA SER A 44 3.92 -19.44 -9.38
C SER A 44 2.60 -20.20 -9.40
N GLU A 45 2.67 -21.49 -9.65
CA GLU A 45 1.52 -22.38 -9.52
C GLU A 45 1.18 -22.66 -8.05
N PHE A 46 -0.10 -22.70 -7.71
CA PHE A 46 -0.56 -23.02 -6.37
C PHE A 46 -1.90 -23.74 -6.39
N GLU A 47 -2.10 -24.57 -5.39
CA GLU A 47 -3.35 -25.29 -5.19
C GLU A 47 -4.34 -24.43 -4.39
N CYS A 48 -5.57 -24.34 -4.85
CA CYS A 48 -6.61 -23.62 -4.14
C CYS A 48 -7.99 -24.28 -4.25
N ARG A 49 -8.83 -23.97 -3.26
CA ARG A 49 -10.26 -24.28 -3.29
C ARG A 49 -11.02 -22.99 -3.58
N GLY A 50 -11.78 -22.96 -4.67
CA GLY A 50 -12.53 -21.79 -5.09
C GLY A 50 -11.71 -20.80 -5.94
N ASP A 51 -12.11 -19.53 -5.97
CA ASP A 51 -11.61 -18.55 -6.94
C ASP A 51 -10.51 -17.64 -6.40
N ARG A 52 -9.44 -18.25 -5.85
CA ARG A 52 -8.26 -17.48 -5.43
C ARG A 52 -7.41 -17.07 -6.64
N LYS A 53 -6.98 -15.81 -6.66
CA LYS A 53 -6.15 -15.21 -7.71
C LYS A 53 -4.66 -15.20 -7.35
N TYR A 54 -4.31 -15.31 -6.07
CA TYR A 54 -2.95 -15.17 -5.55
C TYR A 54 -2.60 -16.36 -4.67
N CYS A 55 -1.34 -16.78 -4.71
CA CYS A 55 -0.83 -17.89 -3.91
C CYS A 55 -0.77 -17.54 -2.40
N SER A 56 -0.58 -16.27 -2.07
CA SER A 56 -0.46 -15.78 -0.69
C SER A 56 -1.14 -14.42 -0.50
N SER A 57 -1.34 -14.03 0.77
CA SER A 57 -1.79 -12.69 1.13
C SER A 57 -0.78 -11.63 0.74
N GLN A 58 0.52 -11.95 0.80
CA GLN A 58 1.59 -11.05 0.39
C GLN A 58 1.49 -10.74 -1.11
N CYS A 59 1.34 -11.74 -1.98
CA CYS A 59 1.16 -11.52 -3.42
C CYS A 59 -0.08 -10.67 -3.72
N SER A 60 -1.17 -10.88 -3.00
CA SER A 60 -2.36 -10.05 -3.12
C SER A 60 -2.13 -8.60 -2.66
N SER A 61 -1.34 -8.41 -1.60
CA SER A 61 -1.00 -7.09 -1.08
C SER A 61 -0.08 -6.32 -2.03
N GLU A 62 0.97 -6.97 -2.55
CA GLU A 62 1.91 -6.38 -3.51
C GLU A 62 1.21 -5.98 -4.81
N HIS A 63 0.33 -6.84 -5.33
CA HIS A 63 -0.45 -6.49 -6.53
C HIS A 63 -1.31 -5.25 -6.31
N ARG A 64 -2.05 -5.19 -5.20
CA ARG A 64 -2.87 -4.01 -4.86
C ARG A 64 -2.03 -2.75 -4.64
N HIS A 65 -0.85 -2.91 -4.04
CA HIS A 65 0.09 -1.80 -3.85
C HIS A 65 0.56 -1.25 -5.21
N GLN A 66 0.93 -2.13 -6.12
CA GLN A 66 1.34 -1.75 -7.47
C GLN A 66 0.21 -1.05 -8.25
N GLU A 67 -1.01 -1.60 -8.20
CA GLU A 67 -2.18 -0.94 -8.81
C GLU A 67 -2.43 0.45 -8.22
N ALA A 68 -2.30 0.59 -6.90
CA ALA A 68 -2.47 1.88 -6.22
C ALA A 68 -1.36 2.87 -6.62
N TYR A 69 -0.12 2.40 -6.81
CA TYR A 69 0.99 3.24 -7.25
C TYR A 69 0.80 3.72 -8.70
N GLN A 70 0.39 2.86 -9.62
CA GLN A 70 0.08 3.27 -10.99
C GLN A 70 -1.06 4.30 -11.02
N TYR A 71 -2.13 4.05 -10.28
CA TYR A 71 -3.21 5.02 -10.16
C TYR A 71 -2.76 6.37 -9.60
N PHE A 72 -1.84 6.37 -8.62
CA PHE A 72 -1.23 7.58 -8.08
C PHE A 72 -0.44 8.35 -9.15
N LEU A 73 0.36 7.67 -9.96
CA LEU A 73 1.15 8.31 -11.02
C LEU A 73 0.26 9.00 -12.07
N GLU A 74 -0.90 8.42 -12.36
CA GLU A 74 -1.85 8.93 -13.34
C GLU A 74 -2.71 10.08 -12.81
N ASN A 75 -3.10 10.04 -11.52
CA ASN A 75 -4.12 10.92 -10.95
C ASN A 75 -3.60 11.89 -9.87
N GLY A 76 -2.34 11.81 -9.52
CA GLY A 76 -1.57 12.69 -8.63
C GLY A 76 -2.35 13.46 -7.54
N ASP A 77 -2.91 14.61 -7.90
CA ASP A 77 -3.58 15.53 -6.96
C ASP A 77 -4.87 14.97 -6.34
N GLU A 78 -5.60 14.15 -7.10
CA GLU A 78 -6.87 13.55 -6.67
C GLU A 78 -6.66 12.17 -6.04
N PHE A 79 -5.41 11.80 -5.72
CA PHE A 79 -5.10 10.50 -5.19
C PHE A 79 -5.63 10.33 -3.77
N CYS A 80 -6.78 9.67 -3.67
CA CYS A 80 -7.32 9.08 -2.45
C CYS A 80 -7.99 7.76 -2.79
N LYS A 81 -7.20 6.69 -3.02
CA LYS A 81 -7.74 5.36 -3.28
C LYS A 81 -7.69 4.50 -2.02
N GLY A 82 -8.81 4.44 -1.31
CA GLY A 82 -8.91 3.67 -0.06
C GLY A 82 -7.99 4.25 1.03
N ASN A 83 -7.15 3.39 1.61
CA ASN A 83 -6.22 3.76 2.68
C ASN A 83 -4.82 4.17 2.18
N TYR A 84 -4.62 4.29 0.86
CA TYR A 84 -3.33 4.67 0.31
C TYR A 84 -3.16 6.19 0.29
N THR A 85 -2.00 6.63 0.70
CA THR A 85 -1.52 8.02 0.63
C THR A 85 -0.14 8.03 -0.02
N PRO A 86 0.40 9.16 -0.49
CA PRO A 86 1.75 9.22 -1.05
C PRO A 86 2.84 8.66 -0.11
N LYS A 87 2.62 8.71 1.20
CA LYS A 87 3.54 8.13 2.19
C LYS A 87 3.70 6.60 2.08
N ASN A 88 2.75 5.92 1.48
CA ASN A 88 2.82 4.48 1.26
C ASN A 88 3.82 4.12 0.15
N PHE A 89 4.18 5.07 -0.71
CA PHE A 89 5.07 4.87 -1.87
C PHE A 89 6.50 5.37 -1.64
N LYS A 90 6.92 5.52 -0.38
CA LYS A 90 8.28 5.97 -0.04
C LYS A 90 9.37 5.06 -0.60
N ARG A 91 9.11 3.75 -0.67
CA ARG A 91 10.05 2.77 -1.24
C ARG A 91 10.30 3.09 -2.71
N GLU A 92 9.25 3.26 -3.49
CA GLU A 92 9.30 3.55 -4.92
C GLU A 92 9.99 4.91 -5.16
N PHE A 93 9.68 5.92 -4.38
CA PHE A 93 10.35 7.22 -4.47
C PHE A 93 11.84 7.15 -4.14
N MET A 94 12.23 6.34 -3.14
CA MET A 94 13.63 6.11 -2.81
C MET A 94 14.37 5.36 -3.92
N GLU A 95 13.73 4.34 -4.51
CA GLU A 95 14.27 3.58 -5.64
C GLU A 95 14.50 4.49 -6.86
N GLU A 96 13.53 5.34 -7.22
CA GLU A 96 13.66 6.32 -8.30
C GLU A 96 14.80 7.33 -8.06
N GLN A 97 15.08 7.65 -6.80
CA GLN A 97 16.17 8.54 -6.39
C GLN A 97 17.51 7.80 -6.13
N ASN A 98 17.65 6.54 -6.59
CA ASN A 98 18.83 5.70 -6.33
C ASN A 98 19.17 5.57 -4.85
N ASN A 99 18.16 5.53 -3.98
CA ASN A 99 18.31 5.48 -2.53
C ASN A 99 19.19 6.59 -1.95
N THR A 100 19.08 7.80 -2.50
CA THR A 100 19.81 8.97 -2.02
C THR A 100 18.87 10.16 -1.73
N CYS A 101 19.34 11.09 -0.91
CA CYS A 101 18.64 12.35 -0.67
C CYS A 101 18.56 13.19 -1.94
N ALA A 102 17.37 13.66 -2.33
CA ALA A 102 17.16 14.46 -3.53
C ALA A 102 17.89 15.82 -3.52
N ILE A 103 18.35 16.30 -2.37
CA ILE A 103 19.03 17.61 -2.24
C ILE A 103 20.54 17.42 -2.14
N CYS A 104 21.03 16.63 -1.17
CA CYS A 104 22.46 16.52 -0.89
C CYS A 104 23.11 15.22 -1.36
N GLY A 105 22.33 14.28 -1.93
CA GLY A 105 22.84 13.01 -2.41
C GLY A 105 23.30 12.03 -1.32
N SER A 106 23.09 12.35 -0.02
CA SER A 106 23.49 11.44 1.06
C SER A 106 22.71 10.11 1.02
N LYS A 107 23.36 9.04 1.43
CA LYS A 107 22.70 7.72 1.59
C LYS A 107 21.81 7.71 2.84
N PRO A 108 20.84 6.77 2.92
CA PRO A 108 19.95 6.62 4.08
C PRO A 108 20.65 5.95 5.26
N GLU A 109 21.80 6.50 5.66
CA GLU A 109 22.64 6.04 6.75
C GLU A 109 23.25 7.22 7.50
N HIS A 110 23.34 7.12 8.82
CA HIS A 110 24.03 8.07 9.66
C HIS A 110 24.66 7.33 10.86
N ASN A 111 25.97 7.52 11.07
CA ASN A 111 26.72 6.87 12.16
C ASN A 111 26.54 5.34 12.19
N GLY A 112 26.59 4.67 11.02
CA GLY A 112 26.43 3.22 10.90
C GLY A 112 25.01 2.71 11.18
N LYS A 113 24.00 3.60 11.22
CA LYS A 113 22.60 3.24 11.46
C LYS A 113 21.72 3.71 10.29
N PRO A 114 20.64 2.95 9.96
CA PRO A 114 19.67 3.39 8.96
C PRO A 114 19.07 4.75 9.30
N LEU A 115 19.08 5.67 8.34
CA LEU A 115 18.47 7.00 8.45
C LEU A 115 17.17 7.02 7.67
N VAL A 116 16.06 7.30 8.36
CA VAL A 116 14.75 7.41 7.72
C VAL A 116 14.61 8.76 7.01
N PHE A 117 14.36 8.73 5.71
CA PHE A 117 14.11 9.92 4.92
C PHE A 117 12.66 10.42 5.07
N VAL A 118 12.49 11.71 4.87
CA VAL A 118 11.21 12.41 4.97
C VAL A 118 10.66 12.63 3.57
N LEU A 119 9.36 12.39 3.40
CA LEU A 119 8.64 12.79 2.20
C LEU A 119 8.35 14.29 2.28
N ASP A 120 8.89 15.05 1.35
CA ASP A 120 8.77 16.49 1.25
C ASP A 120 7.94 16.90 0.03
N HIS A 121 7.12 17.96 0.21
CA HIS A 121 6.40 18.64 -0.86
C HIS A 121 7.22 19.86 -1.25
N ILE A 122 7.75 19.90 -2.48
CA ILE A 122 8.70 20.92 -2.95
C ILE A 122 8.12 22.33 -2.81
N ASP A 123 6.82 22.50 -3.10
CA ASP A 123 6.11 23.77 -2.98
C ASP A 123 5.63 24.09 -1.55
N GLY A 124 5.79 23.16 -0.61
CA GLY A 124 5.31 23.26 0.77
C GLY A 124 3.81 23.06 0.95
N ASP A 125 3.05 22.76 -0.10
CA ASP A 125 1.62 22.44 -0.02
C ASP A 125 1.41 20.92 0.09
N ALA A 126 1.02 20.47 1.28
CA ALA A 126 0.74 19.06 1.56
C ALA A 126 -0.49 18.49 0.81
N SER A 127 -1.27 19.33 0.13
CA SER A 127 -2.38 18.89 -0.71
C SER A 127 -1.97 18.60 -2.15
N ASN A 128 -0.86 19.18 -2.62
CA ASN A 128 -0.31 18.94 -3.95
C ASN A 128 0.51 17.65 -3.99
N ASN A 129 -0.17 16.55 -4.26
CA ASN A 129 0.43 15.22 -4.29
C ASN A 129 0.91 14.77 -5.67
N ARG A 130 1.09 15.68 -6.64
CA ARG A 130 1.68 15.34 -7.94
C ARG A 130 3.05 14.74 -7.76
N ARG A 131 3.36 13.65 -8.50
CA ARG A 131 4.66 12.96 -8.37
C ARG A 131 5.84 13.93 -8.49
N GLY A 132 5.79 14.88 -9.42
CA GLY A 132 6.85 15.88 -9.63
C GLY A 132 7.04 16.86 -8.47
N ASN A 133 6.07 16.99 -7.56
CA ASN A 133 6.14 17.83 -6.36
C ASN A 133 6.63 17.05 -5.12
N LEU A 134 6.83 15.75 -5.23
CA LEU A 134 7.20 14.88 -4.10
C LEU A 134 8.64 14.40 -4.24
N ARG A 135 9.40 14.49 -3.14
CA ARG A 135 10.77 14.01 -3.06
C ARG A 135 11.07 13.43 -1.68
N MET A 136 12.05 12.54 -1.64
CA MET A 136 12.58 11.99 -0.39
C MET A 136 13.87 12.72 -0.03
N ILE A 137 13.93 13.29 1.18
CA ILE A 137 15.08 14.06 1.67
C ILE A 137 15.52 13.58 3.04
N CYS A 138 16.80 13.79 3.35
CA CYS A 138 17.32 13.51 4.69
C CYS A 138 16.82 14.55 5.71
N PRO A 139 16.72 14.21 7.01
CA PRO A 139 16.27 15.13 8.05
C PRO A 139 17.10 16.43 8.14
N ASN A 140 18.38 16.39 7.79
CA ASN A 140 19.23 17.57 7.78
C ASN A 140 18.81 18.56 6.70
N CYS A 141 18.56 18.09 5.48
CA CYS A 141 18.05 18.94 4.40
C CYS A 141 16.66 19.45 4.70
N ASP A 142 15.76 18.58 5.24
CA ASP A 142 14.40 18.96 5.64
C ASP A 142 14.43 20.16 6.62
N SER A 143 15.29 20.11 7.65
CA SER A 143 15.39 21.18 8.66
C SER A 143 15.86 22.53 8.12
N GLN A 144 16.54 22.55 6.98
CA GLN A 144 17.09 23.76 6.34
C GLN A 144 16.11 24.42 5.36
N LEU A 145 15.03 23.74 4.99
CA LEU A 145 14.06 24.29 4.04
C LEU A 145 13.29 25.48 4.60
N ASP A 146 12.94 26.41 3.72
CA ASP A 146 12.01 27.51 4.05
C ASP A 146 10.59 27.02 4.30
N THR A 147 10.26 25.81 3.84
CA THR A 147 9.00 25.12 4.08
C THR A 147 8.98 24.31 5.37
N PHE A 148 10.08 24.30 6.15
CA PHE A 148 10.20 23.52 7.37
C PHE A 148 9.31 24.06 8.49
N LYS A 149 8.36 23.21 8.97
CA LYS A 149 7.50 23.50 10.15
C LYS A 149 6.88 24.92 10.11
N SER A 150 7.26 25.77 11.07
CA SER A 150 6.70 27.13 11.23
C SER A 150 7.14 28.12 10.15
N LYS A 151 8.23 27.86 9.44
CA LYS A 151 8.68 28.67 8.30
C LYS A 151 7.75 28.56 7.10
N ASN A 152 7.07 27.42 6.94
CA ASN A 152 6.19 27.16 5.79
C ASN A 152 5.01 28.12 5.76
N LYS A 153 5.01 29.06 4.79
CA LYS A 153 3.93 30.03 4.57
C LYS A 153 2.72 29.42 3.87
N ASN A 154 2.92 28.35 3.12
CA ASN A 154 1.89 27.64 2.34
C ASN A 154 1.22 26.50 3.10
N SER A 155 1.53 26.33 4.38
CA SER A 155 0.98 25.28 5.20
C SER A 155 -0.56 25.38 5.26
N ARG A 156 -1.24 24.32 4.81
CA ARG A 156 -2.71 24.18 4.85
C ARG A 156 -3.26 24.44 6.27
N ARG A 157 -2.57 23.99 7.31
CA ARG A 157 -2.95 24.23 8.70
C ARG A 157 -2.95 25.73 9.05
N ARG A 158 -1.94 26.48 8.58
CA ARG A 158 -1.85 27.93 8.79
C ARG A 158 -2.96 28.67 8.06
N ASN A 159 -3.24 28.29 6.81
CA ASN A 159 -4.29 28.90 6.00
C ASN A 159 -5.67 28.63 6.61
N TYR A 160 -5.94 27.40 7.06
CA TYR A 160 -7.16 27.05 7.77
C TYR A 160 -7.42 27.95 9.01
N TRP A 161 -6.39 28.18 9.83
CA TRP A 161 -6.53 29.03 11.02
C TRP A 161 -6.75 30.50 10.68
N LYS A 162 -6.12 31.01 9.61
CA LYS A 162 -6.37 32.38 9.12
C LYS A 162 -7.81 32.54 8.63
N GLU A 163 -8.30 31.61 7.83
CA GLU A 163 -9.68 31.61 7.32
C GLU A 163 -10.69 31.48 8.46
N LYS A 164 -10.41 30.67 9.46
CA LYS A 164 -11.24 30.55 10.63
C LYS A 164 -11.32 31.86 11.41
N ILE A 165 -10.20 32.50 11.69
CA ILE A 165 -10.18 33.79 12.39
C ILE A 165 -10.98 34.84 11.60
N ILE A 166 -10.84 34.90 10.29
CA ILE A 166 -11.59 35.84 9.43
C ILE A 166 -13.10 35.58 9.55
N ARG A 167 -13.53 34.33 9.49
CA ARG A 167 -14.95 33.96 9.68
C ARG A 167 -15.46 34.37 11.06
N ASP A 168 -14.74 34.02 12.13
CA ASP A 168 -15.11 34.34 13.51
C ASP A 168 -15.26 35.85 13.73
N ILE A 169 -14.46 36.66 13.03
CA ILE A 169 -14.57 38.14 13.08
C ILE A 169 -15.84 38.60 12.32
N GLN A 170 -16.13 38.01 11.16
CA GLN A 170 -17.28 38.38 10.35
C GLN A 170 -18.62 38.00 11.00
N GLU A 171 -18.67 36.91 11.75
CA GLU A 171 -19.86 36.44 12.47
C GLU A 171 -20.15 37.21 13.77
N ASN A 172 -19.19 37.99 14.28
CA ASN A 172 -19.30 38.76 15.51
C ASN A 172 -19.46 40.28 15.27
N VAL A 173 -19.67 40.72 14.03
CA VAL A 173 -20.02 42.09 13.63
C VAL A 173 -21.45 42.17 13.14
#